data_a46b6beccd65743de3287c03192c7172
#
_entry.id   a46b6beccd65743de3287c03192c7172
#
_cell.length_a   1.000
_cell.length_b   1.000
_cell.length_c   1.000
_cell.angle_alpha   90.00
_cell.angle_beta   90.00
_cell.angle_gamma   90.00
#
_symmetry.space_group_name_H-M   'P 1'
#
loop_
_entity.id
_entity.type
_entity.pdbx_description
1 polymer ?
#
loop_
_entity_poly.entity_id
_entity_poly.type
_entity_poly.pdbx_seq_one_letter_code
_entity_poly.pdbx_strand_id
1 'polypeptide(L)'
;MSSEKPINSVSAAIQQSLQHISLGTLCKSIATWGLILLLLYTVLFNHPCCSQTMNRFALFKLKWPPLSPNNATTSANVTTTPTSISHIVFAMVSSVNTWKHRKSYVESWWRPNVTRGYIFLDRDPSQRFHPWPSSSPPFRVNAPVKFRLNRKYATQVRIVRTIKETFMQGDKDVRWYVMADDDTVLFIDNLVEVLAKYNHTEYFYIGMNSESVSSNVNFSFEMAFGGAGYALSYPLAEALSTKVDGCIQRYPNVYSSDFILQTCLADFGVPLTHHRGFHQVFDHSINVHVEIKQNQFIN
;
A
#
# COMPACT_ATOMS: atom_id res chain seq x y z
N MET A 1 11.52 -62.16 35.96
CA MET A 1 10.09 -62.27 36.24
C MET A 1 9.51 -60.91 36.13
N SER A 2 8.98 -60.60 34.97
CA SER A 2 8.36 -59.28 34.63
C SER A 2 6.85 -59.53 34.54
N SER A 3 6.08 -58.79 35.31
CA SER A 3 4.62 -58.90 35.40
C SER A 3 4.00 -57.94 34.32
N GLU A 4 3.51 -58.54 33.26
CA GLU A 4 2.60 -57.90 32.35
C GLU A 4 1.21 -57.76 32.92
N LYS A 5 0.67 -56.59 33.16
CA LYS A 5 -0.74 -56.36 33.48
C LYS A 5 -1.54 -56.15 32.15
N PRO A 6 -2.74 -56.74 32.09
CA PRO A 6 -3.46 -56.83 30.82
C PRO A 6 -4.18 -55.52 30.44
N ILE A 7 -3.92 -55.07 29.21
CA ILE A 7 -4.57 -53.94 28.52
C ILE A 7 -6.05 -54.25 28.15
N ASN A 8 -6.51 -55.46 28.42
CA ASN A 8 -7.82 -55.96 27.97
C ASN A 8 -9.02 -55.49 28.81
N SER A 9 -8.83 -54.85 29.98
CA SER A 9 -9.96 -54.46 30.84
C SER A 9 -10.60 -53.11 30.46
N VAL A 10 -9.87 -52.22 29.81
CA VAL A 10 -10.38 -50.88 29.40
C VAL A 10 -11.21 -51.00 28.13
N SER A 11 -10.82 -51.86 27.20
CA SER A 11 -11.55 -52.10 25.96
C SER A 11 -12.93 -52.73 26.20
N ALA A 12 -13.05 -53.64 27.15
CA ALA A 12 -14.32 -54.28 27.50
C ALA A 12 -15.31 -53.32 28.17
N ALA A 13 -14.82 -52.39 29.01
CA ALA A 13 -15.66 -51.37 29.66
C ALA A 13 -16.22 -50.34 28.69
N ILE A 14 -15.42 -49.95 27.69
CA ILE A 14 -15.86 -49.02 26.65
C ILE A 14 -16.88 -49.70 25.72
N GLN A 15 -16.70 -50.93 25.38
CA GLN A 15 -17.61 -51.70 24.52
C GLN A 15 -18.95 -51.97 25.19
N GLN A 16 -19.00 -52.16 26.53
CA GLN A 16 -20.23 -52.33 27.29
C GLN A 16 -21.04 -51.04 27.47
N SER A 17 -20.38 -49.87 27.52
CA SER A 17 -21.06 -48.57 27.61
C SER A 17 -21.70 -48.12 26.27
N LEU A 18 -21.19 -48.62 25.15
CA LEU A 18 -21.72 -48.29 23.82
C LEU A 18 -22.96 -49.12 23.42
N GLN A 19 -23.25 -50.26 24.07
CA GLN A 19 -24.38 -51.11 23.74
C GLN A 19 -25.72 -50.69 24.37
N HIS A 20 -25.75 -49.69 25.26
CA HIS A 20 -26.96 -49.21 25.93
C HIS A 20 -27.52 -47.88 25.45
N ILE A 21 -26.97 -47.32 24.37
CA ILE A 21 -27.58 -46.13 23.77
C ILE A 21 -28.70 -46.60 22.83
N SER A 22 -29.93 -46.61 23.35
CA SER A 22 -31.12 -46.90 22.57
C SER A 22 -31.14 -45.98 21.33
N LEU A 23 -31.43 -46.53 20.13
CA LEU A 23 -31.58 -45.80 18.90
C LEU A 23 -32.50 -44.55 19.06
N GLY A 24 -33.50 -44.67 19.96
CA GLY A 24 -34.39 -43.58 20.33
C GLY A 24 -33.72 -42.42 21.10
N THR A 25 -32.68 -42.73 21.94
CA THR A 25 -31.92 -41.68 22.64
C THR A 25 -30.95 -40.95 21.67
N LEU A 26 -30.36 -41.68 20.74
CA LEU A 26 -29.51 -41.10 19.73
C LEU A 26 -30.29 -40.16 18.80
N CYS A 27 -31.47 -40.57 18.31
CA CYS A 27 -32.35 -39.73 17.50
C CYS A 27 -32.83 -38.48 18.25
N LYS A 28 -33.15 -38.59 19.54
CA LYS A 28 -33.53 -37.44 20.37
C LYS A 28 -32.38 -36.47 20.54
N SER A 29 -31.17 -36.94 20.76
CA SER A 29 -29.97 -36.08 20.87
C SER A 29 -29.68 -35.36 19.56
N ILE A 30 -29.75 -36.03 18.41
CA ILE A 30 -29.54 -35.40 17.10
C ILE A 30 -30.62 -34.33 16.82
N ALA A 31 -31.88 -34.62 17.15
CA ALA A 31 -32.97 -33.67 16.98
C ALA A 31 -32.82 -32.44 17.87
N THR A 32 -32.40 -32.62 19.14
CA THR A 32 -32.17 -31.49 20.05
C THR A 32 -30.98 -30.62 19.63
N TRP A 33 -29.88 -31.22 19.21
CA TRP A 33 -28.72 -30.47 18.69
C TRP A 33 -29.06 -29.77 17.37
N GLY A 34 -29.81 -30.41 16.48
CA GLY A 34 -30.31 -29.79 15.24
C GLY A 34 -31.19 -28.58 15.52
N LEU A 35 -32.08 -28.66 16.52
CA LEU A 35 -32.93 -27.54 16.91
C LEU A 35 -32.11 -26.38 17.51
N ILE A 36 -31.12 -26.69 18.35
CA ILE A 36 -30.22 -25.67 18.94
C ILE A 36 -29.42 -24.96 17.84
N LEU A 37 -28.88 -25.70 16.88
CA LEU A 37 -28.15 -25.13 15.75
C LEU A 37 -29.06 -24.26 14.87
N LEU A 38 -30.30 -24.67 14.64
CA LEU A 38 -31.29 -23.89 13.90
C LEU A 38 -31.63 -22.58 14.63
N LEU A 39 -31.83 -22.63 15.95
CA LEU A 39 -32.08 -21.47 16.77
C LEU A 39 -30.87 -20.52 16.80
N LEU A 40 -29.66 -21.05 16.92
CA LEU A 40 -28.44 -20.25 16.81
C LEU A 40 -28.31 -19.60 15.43
N TYR A 41 -28.59 -20.34 14.38
CA TYR A 41 -28.61 -19.81 13.02
C TYR A 41 -29.64 -18.67 12.90
N THR A 42 -30.88 -18.84 13.38
CA THR A 42 -31.89 -17.78 13.31
C THR A 42 -31.53 -16.55 14.16
N VAL A 43 -30.91 -16.74 15.32
CA VAL A 43 -30.43 -15.65 16.18
C VAL A 43 -29.27 -14.91 15.53
N LEU A 44 -28.30 -15.63 14.95
CA LEU A 44 -27.11 -15.01 14.34
C LEU A 44 -27.40 -14.33 12.99
N PHE A 45 -28.30 -14.91 12.20
CA PHE A 45 -28.56 -14.42 10.83
C PHE A 45 -29.85 -13.61 10.68
N ASN A 46 -30.84 -13.76 11.58
CA ASN A 46 -32.06 -12.96 11.57
C ASN A 46 -32.10 -11.88 12.67
N HIS A 47 -30.98 -11.63 13.36
CA HIS A 47 -30.97 -10.51 14.30
C HIS A 47 -31.18 -9.20 13.52
N PRO A 48 -32.19 -8.39 13.87
CA PRO A 48 -32.50 -7.14 13.15
C PRO A 48 -31.37 -6.10 13.18
N CYS A 49 -30.28 -6.39 13.89
CA CYS A 49 -29.10 -5.53 13.98
C CYS A 49 -28.34 -5.41 12.64
N CYS A 50 -28.36 -6.43 11.76
CA CYS A 50 -27.71 -6.34 10.44
C CYS A 50 -28.58 -5.67 9.38
N SER A 51 -29.91 -5.74 9.51
CA SER A 51 -30.83 -5.11 8.56
C SER A 51 -30.95 -3.59 8.78
N GLN A 52 -30.82 -3.12 10.02
CA GLN A 52 -30.91 -1.68 10.32
C GLN A 52 -29.60 -0.91 10.05
N THR A 53 -28.44 -1.57 10.05
CA THR A 53 -27.17 -0.93 9.71
C THR A 53 -27.09 -0.58 8.23
N MET A 54 -27.61 -1.40 7.34
CA MET A 54 -27.62 -1.08 5.90
C MET A 54 -28.57 0.09 5.57
N ASN A 55 -29.69 0.24 6.28
CA ASN A 55 -30.59 1.38 6.07
C ASN A 55 -30.12 2.68 6.77
N ARG A 56 -29.25 2.60 7.79
CA ARG A 56 -28.67 3.80 8.40
C ARG A 56 -27.53 4.40 7.59
N PHE A 57 -26.78 3.60 6.82
CA PHE A 57 -25.83 4.15 5.86
C PHE A 57 -26.49 4.87 4.67
N ALA A 58 -27.74 4.54 4.34
CA ALA A 58 -28.49 5.25 3.30
C ALA A 58 -29.00 6.64 3.75
N LEU A 59 -29.01 6.94 5.06
CA LEU A 59 -29.49 8.22 5.62
C LEU A 59 -28.37 9.24 5.90
N PHE A 60 -27.10 8.84 5.84
CA PHE A 60 -26.00 9.78 5.70
C PHE A 60 -25.75 10.12 4.22
N LYS A 61 -26.81 10.46 3.49
CA LYS A 61 -26.66 11.44 2.42
C LYS A 61 -26.31 12.75 3.12
N LEU A 62 -25.01 12.97 3.33
CA LEU A 62 -24.49 14.31 3.52
C LEU A 62 -25.06 15.10 2.34
N LYS A 63 -26.04 15.92 2.66
CA LYS A 63 -26.61 16.89 1.72
C LYS A 63 -25.51 17.91 1.52
N TRP A 64 -24.61 17.59 0.58
CA TRP A 64 -23.68 18.58 0.06
C TRP A 64 -24.55 19.71 -0.45
N PRO A 65 -24.38 20.96 0.01
CA PRO A 65 -25.17 22.05 -0.52
C PRO A 65 -24.97 22.06 -2.04
N PRO A 66 -26.04 22.13 -2.83
CA PRO A 66 -25.90 22.28 -4.26
C PRO A 66 -25.11 23.58 -4.47
N LEU A 67 -23.97 23.50 -5.16
CA LEU A 67 -23.30 24.67 -5.68
C LEU A 67 -24.33 25.41 -6.57
N SER A 68 -24.80 26.55 -6.06
CA SER A 68 -25.70 27.41 -6.81
C SER A 68 -25.03 27.81 -8.13
N PRO A 69 -25.68 27.60 -9.28
CA PRO A 69 -25.13 28.04 -10.55
C PRO A 69 -25.50 29.50 -10.78
N ASN A 70 -24.98 30.41 -9.99
CA ASN A 70 -25.08 31.84 -10.31
C ASN A 70 -23.89 32.55 -9.67
N ASN A 71 -22.86 32.70 -10.47
CA ASN A 71 -22.14 33.94 -10.78
C ASN A 71 -20.99 33.58 -11.70
N ALA A 72 -21.28 33.65 -13.00
CA ALA A 72 -20.27 33.76 -14.03
C ALA A 72 -19.56 35.10 -13.82
N THR A 73 -18.59 35.12 -12.94
CA THR A 73 -17.55 36.14 -12.91
C THR A 73 -16.39 35.57 -13.69
N THR A 74 -16.20 36.09 -14.91
CA THR A 74 -14.99 36.10 -15.71
C THR A 74 -13.93 35.08 -15.28
N SER A 75 -14.04 33.85 -15.79
CA SER A 75 -12.92 32.92 -15.78
C SER A 75 -11.83 33.56 -16.64
N ALA A 76 -10.82 34.13 -15.98
CA ALA A 76 -9.52 34.25 -16.62
C ALA A 76 -9.21 32.84 -17.17
N ASN A 77 -9.00 32.72 -18.46
CA ASN A 77 -8.51 31.51 -19.11
C ASN A 77 -7.17 31.15 -18.50
N VAL A 78 -7.20 30.39 -17.39
CA VAL A 78 -6.06 29.64 -16.93
C VAL A 78 -5.92 28.52 -17.97
N THR A 79 -5.15 28.75 -19.00
CA THR A 79 -4.67 27.73 -19.91
C THR A 79 -3.79 26.81 -19.07
N THR A 80 -4.40 25.83 -18.42
CA THR A 80 -3.65 24.79 -17.71
C THR A 80 -2.93 23.98 -18.77
N THR A 81 -1.64 24.27 -18.94
CA THR A 81 -0.77 23.46 -19.80
C THR A 81 -0.92 21.98 -19.39
N PRO A 82 -0.96 21.04 -20.36
CA PRO A 82 -1.01 19.61 -20.03
C PRO A 82 0.13 19.21 -19.08
N THR A 83 -0.11 18.20 -18.23
CA THR A 83 0.96 17.64 -17.41
C THR A 83 2.06 17.09 -18.32
N SER A 84 3.30 17.44 -18.03
CA SER A 84 4.49 17.00 -18.74
C SER A 84 5.52 16.45 -17.76
N ILE A 85 6.57 15.84 -18.25
CA ILE A 85 7.68 15.30 -17.43
C ILE A 85 8.29 16.38 -16.51
N SER A 86 8.32 17.64 -16.94
CA SER A 86 8.84 18.75 -16.14
C SER A 86 8.02 19.07 -14.90
N HIS A 87 6.78 18.57 -14.81
CA HIS A 87 5.90 18.74 -13.64
C HIS A 87 5.99 17.57 -12.64
N ILE A 88 6.89 16.59 -12.88
CA ILE A 88 7.03 15.40 -12.07
C ILE A 88 8.40 15.43 -11.38
N VAL A 89 8.41 15.15 -10.08
CA VAL A 89 9.62 14.92 -9.29
C VAL A 89 9.65 13.48 -8.83
N PHE A 90 10.70 12.75 -9.18
CA PHE A 90 10.90 11.36 -8.81
C PHE A 90 11.71 11.27 -7.52
N ALA A 91 11.32 10.38 -6.64
CA ALA A 91 12.06 10.07 -5.43
C ALA A 91 12.24 8.56 -5.29
N MET A 92 13.45 8.09 -5.41
CA MET A 92 13.83 6.71 -5.23
C MET A 92 14.50 6.53 -3.89
N VAL A 93 14.28 5.38 -3.26
CA VAL A 93 14.90 5.04 -1.98
C VAL A 93 15.84 3.86 -2.17
N SER A 94 17.08 4.02 -1.66
CA SER A 94 18.09 2.99 -1.71
C SER A 94 18.97 3.00 -0.46
N SER A 95 19.97 2.15 -0.42
CA SER A 95 21.12 2.25 0.49
C SER A 95 22.40 2.27 -0.31
N VAL A 96 23.47 2.78 0.26
CA VAL A 96 24.79 2.76 -0.39
C VAL A 96 25.23 1.32 -0.75
N ASN A 97 24.77 0.33 0.01
CA ASN A 97 25.10 -1.07 -0.26
C ASN A 97 24.30 -1.65 -1.44
N THR A 98 22.99 -1.40 -1.48
CA THR A 98 22.10 -1.93 -2.54
C THR A 98 22.27 -1.19 -3.84
N TRP A 99 22.51 0.12 -3.82
CA TRP A 99 22.68 0.96 -4.99
C TRP A 99 23.72 0.43 -5.98
N LYS A 100 24.81 -0.14 -5.48
CA LYS A 100 25.85 -0.74 -6.33
C LYS A 100 25.29 -1.79 -7.30
N HIS A 101 24.29 -2.55 -6.89
CA HIS A 101 23.75 -3.68 -7.65
C HIS A 101 22.44 -3.32 -8.36
N ARG A 102 21.73 -2.28 -7.91
CA ARG A 102 20.40 -1.93 -8.39
C ARG A 102 20.35 -0.64 -9.23
N LYS A 103 21.42 0.14 -9.25
CA LYS A 103 21.45 1.40 -10.01
C LYS A 103 21.05 1.26 -11.49
N SER A 104 21.35 0.11 -12.11
CA SER A 104 21.02 -0.15 -13.50
C SER A 104 19.51 -0.16 -13.77
N TYR A 105 18.69 -0.56 -12.81
CA TYR A 105 17.23 -0.46 -12.93
C TYR A 105 16.79 0.99 -13.08
N VAL A 106 17.25 1.86 -12.19
CA VAL A 106 16.93 3.29 -12.25
C VAL A 106 17.54 3.95 -13.48
N GLU A 107 18.81 3.68 -13.78
CA GLU A 107 19.51 4.23 -14.96
C GLU A 107 18.89 3.80 -16.29
N SER A 108 18.12 2.70 -16.33
CA SER A 108 17.44 2.23 -17.54
C SER A 108 16.31 3.15 -18.03
N TRP A 109 15.70 3.89 -17.12
CA TRP A 109 14.60 4.81 -17.43
C TRP A 109 14.91 6.29 -17.07
N TRP A 110 15.89 6.53 -16.21
CA TRP A 110 16.29 7.88 -15.87
C TRP A 110 16.88 8.62 -17.09
N ARG A 111 16.38 9.81 -17.37
CA ARG A 111 16.83 10.65 -18.49
C ARG A 111 17.56 11.87 -17.92
N PRO A 112 18.90 11.89 -17.88
CA PRO A 112 19.66 13.04 -17.39
C PRO A 112 19.23 14.33 -18.07
N ASN A 113 19.12 15.42 -17.30
CA ASN A 113 18.65 16.74 -17.75
C ASN A 113 17.19 16.80 -18.24
N VAL A 114 16.43 15.72 -18.23
CA VAL A 114 15.02 15.66 -18.60
C VAL A 114 14.17 15.29 -17.39
N THR A 115 14.48 14.17 -16.73
CA THR A 115 13.81 13.77 -15.49
C THR A 115 14.34 14.58 -14.31
N ARG A 116 13.45 14.94 -13.38
CA ARG A 116 13.78 15.65 -12.14
C ARG A 116 13.57 14.72 -10.95
N GLY A 117 14.45 14.73 -10.00
CA GLY A 117 14.29 13.92 -8.78
C GLY A 117 15.60 13.54 -8.13
N TYR A 118 15.50 12.63 -7.18
CA TYR A 118 16.60 12.29 -6.28
C TYR A 118 16.59 10.81 -5.94
N ILE A 119 17.78 10.25 -5.71
CA ILE A 119 17.94 8.98 -5.02
C ILE A 119 18.31 9.27 -3.55
N PHE A 120 17.53 8.76 -2.62
CA PHE A 120 17.76 8.92 -1.18
C PHE A 120 18.51 7.73 -0.63
N LEU A 121 19.65 7.99 -0.01
CA LEU A 121 20.55 6.99 0.53
C LEU A 121 20.59 7.04 2.08
N ASP A 122 20.90 5.92 2.67
CA ASP A 122 21.01 5.76 4.12
C ASP A 122 22.22 6.51 4.73
N ARG A 123 23.26 6.79 3.91
CA ARG A 123 24.48 7.50 4.28
C ARG A 123 25.17 8.08 3.06
N ASP A 124 26.22 8.89 3.31
CA ASP A 124 27.03 9.48 2.25
C ASP A 124 27.72 8.38 1.40
N PRO A 125 27.54 8.41 0.07
CA PRO A 125 28.13 7.45 -0.85
C PRO A 125 29.56 7.76 -1.26
N SER A 126 30.15 8.92 -0.89
CA SER A 126 31.38 9.47 -1.45
C SER A 126 32.60 8.53 -1.32
N GLN A 127 32.65 7.71 -0.27
CA GLN A 127 33.71 6.70 -0.11
C GLN A 127 33.64 5.56 -1.14
N ARG A 128 32.47 5.33 -1.75
CA ARG A 128 32.23 4.19 -2.64
C ARG A 128 31.96 4.61 -4.08
N PHE A 129 31.38 5.77 -4.29
CA PHE A 129 30.98 6.31 -5.59
C PHE A 129 31.54 7.73 -5.75
N HIS A 130 32.82 7.83 -6.11
CA HIS A 130 33.43 9.12 -6.38
C HIS A 130 34.20 9.07 -7.71
N PRO A 131 33.84 9.95 -8.67
CA PRO A 131 32.72 10.87 -8.65
C PRO A 131 31.36 10.16 -8.78
N TRP A 132 30.28 10.81 -8.31
CA TRP A 132 28.92 10.31 -8.49
C TRP A 132 28.58 10.25 -9.99
N PRO A 133 28.03 9.11 -10.50
CA PRO A 133 27.78 8.96 -11.93
C PRO A 133 26.77 9.98 -12.45
N SER A 134 27.07 10.63 -13.58
CA SER A 134 26.17 11.58 -14.24
C SER A 134 24.95 10.91 -14.88
N SER A 135 25.00 9.60 -15.10
CA SER A 135 23.88 8.77 -15.57
C SER A 135 22.84 8.51 -14.47
N SER A 136 23.23 8.64 -13.21
CA SER A 136 22.36 8.42 -12.06
C SER A 136 21.66 9.70 -11.62
N PRO A 137 20.46 9.59 -10.98
CA PRO A 137 19.84 10.75 -10.31
C PRO A 137 20.77 11.37 -9.27
N PRO A 138 20.68 12.67 -9.00
CA PRO A 138 21.43 13.29 -7.91
C PRO A 138 21.02 12.65 -6.58
N PHE A 139 21.99 12.31 -5.73
CA PHE A 139 21.73 11.71 -4.44
C PHE A 139 21.39 12.73 -3.35
N ARG A 140 20.66 12.25 -2.34
CA ARG A 140 20.46 12.90 -1.04
C ARG A 140 20.70 11.87 0.05
N VAL A 141 21.12 12.32 1.21
CA VAL A 141 21.20 11.48 2.40
C VAL A 141 19.99 11.75 3.27
N ASN A 142 19.28 10.69 3.66
CA ASN A 142 18.11 10.85 4.50
C ASN A 142 18.46 11.51 5.83
N ALA A 143 17.64 12.45 6.25
CA ALA A 143 17.79 13.12 7.52
C ALA A 143 17.54 12.16 8.70
N PRO A 144 18.30 12.28 9.80
CA PRO A 144 18.10 11.46 10.97
C PRO A 144 16.70 11.68 11.57
N VAL A 145 16.11 10.62 12.10
CA VAL A 145 14.83 10.69 12.81
C VAL A 145 15.04 11.33 14.17
N LYS A 146 14.28 12.39 14.48
CA LYS A 146 14.42 13.18 15.72
C LYS A 146 13.51 12.72 16.87
N PHE A 147 12.73 11.66 16.67
CA PHE A 147 11.85 11.09 17.69
C PHE A 147 12.23 9.65 18.01
N ARG A 148 11.71 9.13 19.14
CA ARG A 148 11.99 7.75 19.55
C ARG A 148 11.35 6.78 18.55
N LEU A 149 12.18 5.95 17.95
CA LEU A 149 11.80 4.98 16.95
C LEU A 149 12.21 3.57 17.38
N ASN A 150 11.35 2.58 17.11
CA ASN A 150 11.77 1.19 17.17
C ASN A 150 12.77 0.92 16.03
N ARG A 151 14.01 0.58 16.40
CA ARG A 151 15.10 0.34 15.45
C ARG A 151 14.78 -0.74 14.41
N LYS A 152 13.88 -1.67 14.75
CA LYS A 152 13.40 -2.72 13.83
C LYS A 152 12.73 -2.13 12.58
N TYR A 153 12.09 -0.97 12.70
CA TYR A 153 11.33 -0.32 11.62
C TYR A 153 12.00 0.93 11.05
N ALA A 154 13.26 1.14 11.37
CA ALA A 154 13.99 2.35 10.97
C ALA A 154 14.04 2.54 9.45
N THR A 155 14.23 1.46 8.70
CA THR A 155 14.25 1.50 7.22
C THR A 155 12.87 1.88 6.65
N GLN A 156 11.80 1.27 7.14
CA GLN A 156 10.42 1.55 6.69
C GLN A 156 10.03 3.00 6.96
N VAL A 157 10.37 3.51 8.13
CA VAL A 157 10.14 4.92 8.49
C VAL A 157 10.97 5.86 7.60
N ARG A 158 12.22 5.50 7.30
CA ARG A 158 13.08 6.25 6.38
C ARG A 158 12.42 6.36 4.99
N ILE A 159 11.91 5.24 4.46
CA ILE A 159 11.21 5.19 3.16
C ILE A 159 10.02 6.16 3.16
N VAL A 160 9.13 6.09 4.14
CA VAL A 160 7.96 6.97 4.20
C VAL A 160 8.34 8.44 4.36
N ARG A 161 9.36 8.74 5.18
CA ARG A 161 9.84 10.12 5.37
C ARG A 161 10.48 10.72 4.12
N THR A 162 10.92 9.90 3.19
CA THR A 162 11.48 10.38 1.91
C THR A 162 10.49 11.26 1.15
N ILE A 163 9.17 11.06 1.28
CA ILE A 163 8.14 11.93 0.70
C ILE A 163 8.31 13.38 1.22
N LYS A 164 8.40 13.54 2.54
CA LYS A 164 8.65 14.84 3.19
C LYS A 164 9.98 15.42 2.75
N GLU A 165 11.03 14.61 2.74
CA GLU A 165 12.37 15.07 2.40
C GLU A 165 12.48 15.50 0.94
N THR A 166 11.74 14.84 0.05
CA THR A 166 11.62 15.25 -1.37
C THR A 166 10.86 16.56 -1.50
N PHE A 167 9.72 16.70 -0.83
CA PHE A 167 8.94 17.94 -0.84
C PHE A 167 9.79 19.14 -0.35
N MET A 168 10.60 18.91 0.68
CA MET A 168 11.48 19.94 1.26
C MET A 168 12.65 20.35 0.36
N GLN A 169 12.92 19.68 -0.79
CA GLN A 169 13.90 20.16 -1.76
C GLN A 169 13.43 21.46 -2.43
N GLY A 170 12.11 21.75 -2.41
CA GLY A 170 11.57 23.02 -2.87
C GLY A 170 11.54 23.18 -4.39
N ASP A 171 11.47 22.08 -5.13
CA ASP A 171 11.33 22.07 -6.58
C ASP A 171 10.13 22.92 -7.00
N LYS A 172 10.29 23.68 -8.11
CA LYS A 172 9.24 24.55 -8.63
C LYS A 172 8.43 23.85 -9.73
N ASP A 173 7.20 24.32 -9.94
CA ASP A 173 6.26 23.82 -10.97
C ASP A 173 6.01 22.30 -10.86
N VAL A 174 5.96 21.78 -9.63
CA VAL A 174 5.66 20.38 -9.38
C VAL A 174 4.16 20.17 -9.31
N ARG A 175 3.65 19.18 -10.03
CA ARG A 175 2.27 18.69 -9.96
C ARG A 175 2.20 17.35 -9.26
N TRP A 176 3.23 16.53 -9.45
CA TRP A 176 3.26 15.14 -8.97
C TRP A 176 4.63 14.77 -8.37
N TYR A 177 4.58 14.08 -7.26
CA TYR A 177 5.71 13.36 -6.69
C TYR A 177 5.53 11.88 -6.95
N VAL A 178 6.48 11.24 -7.61
CA VAL A 178 6.47 9.80 -7.91
C VAL A 178 7.52 9.12 -7.04
N MET A 179 7.05 8.24 -6.17
CA MET A 179 7.89 7.47 -5.27
C MET A 179 8.13 6.09 -5.86
N ALA A 180 9.34 5.58 -5.76
CA ALA A 180 9.74 4.28 -6.28
C ALA A 180 10.89 3.68 -5.46
N ASP A 181 11.05 2.37 -5.58
CA ASP A 181 12.22 1.68 -5.04
C ASP A 181 13.38 1.71 -6.06
N ASP A 182 14.57 1.31 -5.62
CA ASP A 182 15.78 1.32 -6.45
C ASP A 182 15.83 0.19 -7.50
N ASP A 183 14.83 -0.68 -7.51
CA ASP A 183 14.61 -1.74 -8.51
C ASP A 183 13.28 -1.57 -9.28
N THR A 184 12.58 -0.45 -9.10
CA THR A 184 11.41 -0.10 -9.90
C THR A 184 11.83 0.34 -11.31
N VAL A 185 11.14 -0.16 -12.34
CA VAL A 185 11.30 0.28 -13.73
C VAL A 185 10.08 1.09 -14.16
N LEU A 186 10.31 2.32 -14.61
CA LEU A 186 9.24 3.25 -14.97
C LEU A 186 9.21 3.50 -16.49
N PHE A 187 8.02 3.44 -17.07
CA PHE A 187 7.74 3.87 -18.44
C PHE A 187 7.29 5.35 -18.39
N ILE A 188 8.27 6.25 -18.46
CA ILE A 188 8.09 7.69 -18.19
C ILE A 188 6.98 8.29 -19.01
N ASP A 189 6.93 8.03 -20.31
CA ASP A 189 5.97 8.67 -21.20
C ASP A 189 4.53 8.19 -20.87
N ASN A 190 4.36 6.89 -20.61
CA ASN A 190 3.07 6.34 -20.17
C ASN A 190 2.65 6.91 -18.79
N LEU A 191 3.62 7.06 -17.87
CA LEU A 191 3.34 7.64 -16.56
C LEU A 191 2.85 9.09 -16.67
N VAL A 192 3.46 9.91 -17.56
CA VAL A 192 3.01 11.27 -17.83
C VAL A 192 1.57 11.27 -18.35
N GLU A 193 1.24 10.38 -19.31
CA GLU A 193 -0.12 10.25 -19.85
C GLU A 193 -1.14 9.83 -18.77
N VAL A 194 -0.75 8.94 -17.88
CA VAL A 194 -1.59 8.53 -16.75
C VAL A 194 -1.87 9.72 -15.84
N LEU A 195 -0.83 10.40 -15.39
CA LEU A 195 -0.95 11.52 -14.46
C LEU A 195 -1.66 12.73 -15.05
N ALA A 196 -1.59 12.92 -16.37
CA ALA A 196 -2.31 13.98 -17.08
C ALA A 196 -3.85 13.83 -17.03
N LYS A 197 -4.36 12.63 -16.71
CA LYS A 197 -5.81 12.36 -16.61
C LYS A 197 -6.42 12.84 -15.30
N TYR A 198 -5.59 13.18 -14.31
CA TYR A 198 -6.04 13.55 -12.98
C TYR A 198 -5.84 15.02 -12.68
N ASN A 199 -6.74 15.61 -11.91
CA ASN A 199 -6.61 16.98 -11.45
C ASN A 199 -5.56 17.09 -10.34
N HIS A 200 -4.35 17.50 -10.70
CA HIS A 200 -3.21 17.60 -9.79
C HIS A 200 -3.41 18.60 -8.64
N THR A 201 -4.46 19.43 -8.68
CA THR A 201 -4.78 20.40 -7.61
C THR A 201 -5.64 19.80 -6.50
N GLU A 202 -6.11 18.57 -6.68
CA GLU A 202 -6.85 17.79 -5.69
C GLU A 202 -5.95 16.75 -5.01
N TYR A 203 -6.42 16.13 -3.94
CA TYR A 203 -5.67 15.08 -3.24
C TYR A 203 -5.79 13.76 -3.99
N PHE A 204 -4.68 13.30 -4.56
CA PHE A 204 -4.58 12.00 -5.21
C PHE A 204 -3.41 11.19 -4.69
N TYR A 205 -3.69 9.94 -4.34
CA TYR A 205 -2.75 8.85 -4.12
C TYR A 205 -2.99 7.80 -5.18
N ILE A 206 -2.13 7.72 -6.20
CA ILE A 206 -2.33 6.88 -7.39
C ILE A 206 -1.31 5.75 -7.38
N GLY A 207 -1.78 4.52 -7.56
CA GLY A 207 -0.96 3.33 -7.59
C GLY A 207 -1.81 2.08 -7.79
N MET A 208 -1.29 0.93 -7.47
CA MET A 208 -2.03 -0.32 -7.44
C MET A 208 -1.67 -1.10 -6.19
N ASN A 209 -2.65 -1.76 -5.57
CA ASN A 209 -2.38 -2.67 -4.46
C ASN A 209 -1.57 -3.88 -4.93
N SER A 210 -1.00 -4.62 -3.99
CA SER A 210 -0.23 -5.83 -4.31
C SER A 210 -1.05 -6.83 -5.14
N GLU A 211 -0.44 -7.48 -6.10
CA GLU A 211 -1.02 -8.60 -6.85
C GLU A 211 -1.13 -9.87 -5.99
N SER A 212 -0.47 -9.89 -4.83
CA SER A 212 -0.59 -10.96 -3.84
C SER A 212 -1.83 -10.75 -2.95
N VAL A 213 -2.81 -11.65 -3.06
CA VAL A 213 -3.99 -11.64 -2.18
C VAL A 213 -3.59 -11.72 -0.71
N SER A 214 -2.61 -12.55 -0.37
CA SER A 214 -2.11 -12.69 1.01
C SER A 214 -1.56 -11.37 1.55
N SER A 215 -0.82 -10.60 0.73
CA SER A 215 -0.34 -9.28 1.11
C SER A 215 -1.49 -8.31 1.39
N ASN A 216 -2.48 -8.27 0.50
CA ASN A 216 -3.64 -7.38 0.66
C ASN A 216 -4.48 -7.73 1.89
N VAL A 217 -4.65 -9.03 2.20
CA VAL A 217 -5.37 -9.49 3.41
C VAL A 217 -4.59 -9.14 4.69
N ASN A 218 -3.27 -9.26 4.68
CA ASN A 218 -2.43 -8.98 5.84
C ASN A 218 -2.24 -7.48 6.11
N PHE A 219 -2.33 -6.64 5.07
CA PHE A 219 -2.15 -5.20 5.17
C PHE A 219 -3.42 -4.45 4.78
N SER A 220 -3.63 -4.18 3.49
CA SER A 220 -4.81 -3.49 3.00
C SER A 220 -4.94 -3.60 1.47
N PHE A 221 -6.17 -3.71 0.98
CA PHE A 221 -6.49 -3.53 -0.44
C PHE A 221 -6.44 -2.06 -0.89
N GLU A 222 -6.43 -1.12 0.06
CA GLU A 222 -6.32 0.33 -0.16
C GLU A 222 -4.89 0.86 -0.02
N MET A 223 -3.89 -0.02 -0.13
CA MET A 223 -2.48 0.28 0.00
C MET A 223 -1.77 0.05 -1.33
N ALA A 224 -1.16 1.07 -1.92
CA ALA A 224 -0.30 0.86 -3.07
C ALA A 224 0.92 0.01 -2.67
N PHE A 225 1.32 -0.88 -3.57
CA PHE A 225 2.56 -1.63 -3.45
C PHE A 225 3.74 -0.75 -3.85
N GLY A 226 4.62 -0.42 -2.89
CA GLY A 226 5.71 0.53 -3.07
C GLY A 226 6.70 0.14 -4.16
N GLY A 227 6.97 -1.17 -4.33
CA GLY A 227 7.86 -1.68 -5.38
C GLY A 227 7.37 -1.44 -6.80
N ALA A 228 6.06 -1.25 -7.02
CA ALA A 228 5.49 -0.83 -8.30
C ALA A 228 5.59 0.69 -8.51
N GLY A 229 5.93 1.43 -7.47
CA GLY A 229 5.85 2.87 -7.41
C GLY A 229 4.44 3.38 -7.15
N TYR A 230 4.33 4.64 -6.77
CA TYR A 230 3.06 5.36 -6.62
C TYR A 230 3.27 6.86 -6.80
N ALA A 231 2.19 7.58 -7.12
CA ALA A 231 2.22 9.03 -7.30
C ALA A 231 1.34 9.73 -6.27
N LEU A 232 1.84 10.86 -5.77
CA LEU A 232 1.11 11.80 -4.91
C LEU A 232 0.96 13.13 -5.64
N SER A 233 -0.23 13.70 -5.62
CA SER A 233 -0.42 15.08 -6.09
C SER A 233 0.33 16.07 -5.20
N TYR A 234 0.69 17.22 -5.75
CA TYR A 234 1.42 18.25 -5.01
C TYR A 234 0.75 18.62 -3.68
N PRO A 235 -0.57 18.96 -3.63
CA PRO A 235 -1.20 19.37 -2.37
C PRO A 235 -1.27 18.24 -1.35
N LEU A 236 -1.36 16.96 -1.78
CA LEU A 236 -1.31 15.83 -0.88
C LEU A 236 0.09 15.63 -0.29
N ALA A 237 1.13 15.73 -1.11
CA ALA A 237 2.52 15.65 -0.65
C ALA A 237 2.85 16.80 0.31
N GLU A 238 2.36 18.01 0.06
CA GLU A 238 2.49 19.16 0.94
C GLU A 238 1.85 18.89 2.30
N ALA A 239 0.58 18.48 2.33
CA ALA A 239 -0.13 18.15 3.55
C ALA A 239 0.57 17.03 4.34
N LEU A 240 1.00 15.96 3.66
CA LEU A 240 1.70 14.84 4.27
C LEU A 240 3.07 15.28 4.82
N SER A 241 3.80 16.15 4.13
CA SER A 241 5.13 16.61 4.55
C SER A 241 5.12 17.24 5.95
N THR A 242 4.03 17.89 6.32
CA THR A 242 3.86 18.52 7.63
C THR A 242 3.40 17.56 8.72
N LYS A 243 2.74 16.46 8.36
CA LYS A 243 2.05 15.56 9.32
C LYS A 243 2.70 14.18 9.46
N VAL A 244 3.55 13.75 8.53
CA VAL A 244 4.08 12.39 8.47
C VAL A 244 4.81 11.97 9.75
N ASP A 245 5.65 12.82 10.35
CA ASP A 245 6.38 12.47 11.57
C ASP A 245 5.43 12.25 12.76
N GLY A 246 4.39 13.06 12.88
CA GLY A 246 3.34 12.88 13.91
C GLY A 246 2.48 11.65 13.66
N CYS A 247 2.20 11.33 12.39
CA CYS A 247 1.48 10.12 12.03
C CYS A 247 2.29 8.87 12.42
N ILE A 248 3.57 8.79 12.03
CA ILE A 248 4.43 7.67 12.39
C ILE A 248 4.48 7.45 13.90
N GLN A 249 4.50 8.52 14.69
CA GLN A 249 4.49 8.44 16.15
C GLN A 249 3.16 7.92 16.72
N ARG A 250 2.02 8.22 16.06
CA ARG A 250 0.70 7.70 16.46
C ARG A 250 0.54 6.20 16.19
N TYR A 251 1.22 5.69 15.17
CA TYR A 251 1.10 4.31 14.73
C TYR A 251 2.42 3.53 14.83
N PRO A 252 3.01 3.43 16.05
CA PRO A 252 4.38 2.92 16.25
C PRO A 252 4.55 1.42 15.95
N ASN A 253 3.45 0.68 15.84
CA ASN A 253 3.45 -0.76 15.62
C ASN A 253 3.24 -1.17 14.16
N VAL A 254 3.00 -0.20 13.27
CA VAL A 254 2.91 -0.45 11.84
C VAL A 254 4.32 -0.64 11.27
N TYR A 255 4.56 -1.77 10.61
CA TYR A 255 5.92 -2.24 10.30
C TYR A 255 6.28 -2.25 8.80
N SER A 256 5.31 -2.08 7.89
CA SER A 256 5.56 -1.95 6.44
C SER A 256 5.55 -0.46 6.06
N SER A 257 6.49 -0.04 5.20
CA SER A 257 6.52 1.34 4.67
C SER A 257 5.20 1.73 4.00
N ASP A 258 4.69 0.85 3.15
CA ASP A 258 3.47 1.08 2.37
C ASP A 258 2.26 1.18 3.30
N PHE A 259 2.22 0.34 4.34
CA PHE A 259 1.12 0.37 5.32
C PHE A 259 1.21 1.59 6.25
N ILE A 260 2.41 2.04 6.64
CA ILE A 260 2.59 3.31 7.35
C ILE A 260 2.05 4.47 6.50
N LEU A 261 2.42 4.51 5.22
CA LEU A 261 1.95 5.55 4.31
C LEU A 261 0.42 5.52 4.18
N GLN A 262 -0.14 4.35 3.86
CA GLN A 262 -1.59 4.19 3.73
C GLN A 262 -2.33 4.63 5.00
N THR A 263 -1.82 4.25 6.18
CA THR A 263 -2.40 4.66 7.47
C THR A 263 -2.38 6.18 7.62
N CYS A 264 -1.27 6.84 7.23
CA CYS A 264 -1.17 8.30 7.28
C CYS A 264 -2.08 8.99 6.26
N LEU A 265 -2.29 8.41 5.09
CA LEU A 265 -3.22 8.96 4.09
C LEU A 265 -4.68 8.77 4.49
N ALA A 266 -4.99 7.67 5.19
CA ALA A 266 -6.31 7.46 5.77
C ALA A 266 -6.70 8.53 6.81
N ASP A 267 -5.73 9.08 7.56
CA ASP A 267 -5.95 10.23 8.46
C ASP A 267 -6.41 11.48 7.69
N PHE A 268 -6.08 11.60 6.41
CA PHE A 268 -6.57 12.68 5.52
C PHE A 268 -7.87 12.31 4.79
N GLY A 269 -8.37 11.08 4.96
CA GLY A 269 -9.52 10.56 4.21
C GLY A 269 -9.22 10.31 2.73
N VAL A 270 -7.95 10.11 2.36
CA VAL A 270 -7.52 9.90 0.97
C VAL A 270 -7.36 8.41 0.69
N PRO A 271 -8.26 7.80 -0.11
CA PRO A 271 -8.15 6.41 -0.51
C PRO A 271 -7.11 6.24 -1.63
N LEU A 272 -6.72 4.99 -1.89
CA LEU A 272 -5.94 4.65 -3.07
C LEU A 272 -6.78 4.83 -4.35
N THR A 273 -6.26 5.60 -5.28
CA THR A 273 -6.77 5.65 -6.66
C THR A 273 -6.08 4.53 -7.44
N HIS A 274 -6.77 3.40 -7.60
CA HIS A 274 -6.26 2.24 -8.28
C HIS A 274 -6.04 2.51 -9.77
N HIS A 275 -4.84 2.26 -10.26
CA HIS A 275 -4.50 2.38 -11.67
C HIS A 275 -3.72 1.16 -12.17
N ARG A 276 -4.27 0.48 -13.18
CA ARG A 276 -3.73 -0.79 -13.71
C ARG A 276 -2.34 -0.70 -14.36
N GLY A 277 -1.81 0.49 -14.55
CA GLY A 277 -0.45 0.70 -15.07
C GLY A 277 0.66 0.49 -14.04
N PHE A 278 0.33 0.23 -12.78
CA PHE A 278 1.30 -0.08 -11.73
C PHE A 278 1.28 -1.58 -11.46
N HIS A 279 2.40 -2.26 -11.67
CA HIS A 279 2.50 -3.72 -11.60
C HIS A 279 3.57 -4.15 -10.62
N GLN A 280 3.32 -5.27 -9.95
CA GLN A 280 4.28 -5.98 -9.14
C GLN A 280 4.88 -7.12 -9.96
N VAL A 281 6.21 -7.17 -10.06
CA VAL A 281 6.91 -8.29 -10.69
C VAL A 281 7.39 -9.24 -9.58
N PHE A 282 6.93 -10.49 -9.62
CA PHE A 282 7.46 -11.55 -8.77
C PHE A 282 8.61 -12.24 -9.50
N ASP A 283 9.82 -12.01 -9.04
CA ASP A 283 10.96 -12.80 -9.50
C ASP A 283 11.04 -14.11 -8.68
N HIS A 284 10.52 -15.19 -9.26
CA HIS A 284 10.68 -16.54 -8.73
C HIS A 284 11.94 -17.25 -9.26
N SER A 285 12.73 -16.58 -10.09
CA SER A 285 13.97 -17.14 -10.64
C SER A 285 14.97 -16.05 -11.00
N ILE A 286 16.14 -16.15 -10.45
CA ILE A 286 17.31 -15.26 -10.62
C ILE A 286 17.77 -15.12 -12.11
N ASN A 287 17.02 -15.64 -13.08
CA ASN A 287 17.35 -15.65 -14.51
C ASN A 287 16.17 -15.33 -15.42
N VAL A 288 15.39 -14.29 -15.14
CA VAL A 288 14.41 -13.82 -16.12
C VAL A 288 14.92 -12.54 -16.78
N HIS A 289 15.34 -12.68 -18.03
CA HIS A 289 15.29 -11.57 -18.98
C HIS A 289 13.86 -11.08 -19.04
N VAL A 290 13.63 -9.87 -18.56
CA VAL A 290 12.32 -9.21 -18.67
C VAL A 290 12.09 -8.90 -20.15
N GLU A 291 11.47 -9.83 -20.86
CA GLU A 291 10.87 -9.56 -22.16
C GLU A 291 9.58 -8.77 -21.93
N ILE A 292 9.70 -7.45 -21.85
CA ILE A 292 8.55 -6.55 -21.76
C ILE A 292 7.89 -6.53 -23.12
N LYS A 293 6.82 -7.32 -23.28
CA LYS A 293 5.97 -7.25 -24.47
C LYS A 293 5.25 -5.89 -24.47
N GLN A 294 5.68 -5.04 -25.38
CA GLN A 294 5.19 -3.68 -25.63
C GLN A 294 3.70 -3.60 -26.03
N ASN A 295 2.98 -4.73 -26.12
CA ASN A 295 1.66 -4.84 -26.77
C ASN A 295 0.47 -5.12 -25.83
N GLN A 296 0.57 -4.93 -24.52
CA GLN A 296 -0.57 -5.15 -23.61
C GLN A 296 -1.20 -3.88 -23.02
N PHE A 297 -0.83 -2.70 -23.50
CA PHE A 297 -1.36 -1.42 -22.99
C PHE A 297 -2.32 -0.69 -23.94
N ILE A 298 -2.88 -1.40 -24.94
CA ILE A 298 -3.94 -0.86 -25.80
C ILE A 298 -5.15 -1.80 -25.68
N ASN A 299 -6.04 -1.50 -24.72
CA ASN A 299 -7.50 -1.57 -24.82
C ASN A 299 -8.12 -1.05 -23.50
#